data_30b12f2161d789bdc62a0e5038d2da6f
#
_entry.id   30b12f2161d789bdc62a0e5038d2da6f
#
_cell.length_a   1.000
_cell.length_b   1.000
_cell.length_c   1.000
_cell.angle_alpha   90.00
_cell.angle_beta   90.00
_cell.angle_gamma   90.00
#
_symmetry.space_group_name_H-M   'P 1'
#
loop_
_entity.id
_entity.type
_entity.pdbx_description
1 polymer ?
#
loop_
_entity_poly.entity_id
_entity_poly.type
_entity_poly.pdbx_seq_one_letter_code
_entity_poly.pdbx_strand_id
1 'polypeptide(L)'
;DIQIINSKLKNQDLKVSINISPEHFFKYTFVKDIEVFCKDFSIDTKQIELEILETSIMKNSEISKNKLDELHAKGFEIALDDFGTGYSSLSYLKNFKVNKLKIDQSFIRDFLEDNNDKAIVQAVINLAKIFNLKVQAEGVETLEHEKLLHKLDCHLAQGYFYNKPVPLNNFLELIKDKNE
;
A
#
# COMPACT_ATOMS: atom_id res chain seq x y z
N ASP A 1 7.95 -10.71 -13.23
CA ASP A 1 6.56 -11.15 -13.02
C ASP A 1 5.55 -10.22 -13.72
N ILE A 2 5.62 -8.88 -13.55
CA ILE A 2 4.68 -7.91 -14.16
C ILE A 2 4.57 -8.09 -15.68
N GLN A 3 5.68 -8.26 -16.40
CA GLN A 3 5.66 -8.49 -17.86
C GLN A 3 4.88 -9.77 -18.22
N ILE A 4 5.03 -10.84 -17.43
CA ILE A 4 4.31 -12.09 -17.65
C ILE A 4 2.82 -11.88 -17.37
N ILE A 5 2.49 -11.18 -16.30
CA ILE A 5 1.12 -10.82 -15.94
C ILE A 5 0.49 -10.00 -17.07
N ASN A 6 1.14 -8.92 -17.52
CA ASN A 6 0.66 -8.04 -18.59
C ASN A 6 0.50 -8.78 -19.93
N SER A 7 1.36 -9.77 -20.22
CA SER A 7 1.24 -10.57 -21.46
C SER A 7 0.05 -11.53 -21.45
N LYS A 8 -0.42 -11.94 -20.26
CA LYS A 8 -1.50 -12.93 -20.12
C LYS A 8 -2.85 -12.29 -19.76
N LEU A 9 -2.83 -11.11 -19.17
CA LEU A 9 -4.03 -10.38 -18.82
C LEU A 9 -4.25 -9.23 -19.79
N LYS A 10 -5.46 -9.14 -20.34
CA LYS A 10 -5.88 -8.00 -21.17
C LYS A 10 -6.16 -6.75 -20.33
N ASN A 11 -6.20 -6.87 -19.02
CA ASN A 11 -6.55 -5.79 -18.10
C ASN A 11 -5.27 -5.12 -17.59
N GLN A 12 -5.05 -3.87 -18.00
CA GLN A 12 -3.88 -3.06 -17.62
C GLN A 12 -4.01 -2.39 -16.25
N ASP A 13 -5.13 -2.62 -15.54
CA ASP A 13 -5.39 -1.97 -14.24
C ASP A 13 -4.76 -2.69 -13.04
N LEU A 14 -4.06 -3.81 -13.28
CA LEU A 14 -3.38 -4.52 -12.21
C LEU A 14 -2.16 -3.72 -11.71
N LYS A 15 -2.11 -3.49 -10.41
CA LYS A 15 -0.97 -2.89 -9.73
C LYS A 15 -0.20 -3.92 -8.93
N VAL A 16 1.10 -3.73 -8.87
CA VAL A 16 1.99 -4.55 -8.05
C VAL A 16 2.62 -3.67 -6.98
N SER A 17 2.38 -4.05 -5.73
CA SER A 17 3.00 -3.42 -4.58
C SER A 17 4.39 -4.00 -4.33
N ILE A 18 5.34 -3.13 -3.98
CA ILE A 18 6.73 -3.48 -3.69
C ILE A 18 7.15 -2.85 -2.37
N ASN A 19 7.50 -3.70 -1.40
CA ASN A 19 8.06 -3.25 -0.13
C ASN A 19 9.45 -2.63 -0.34
N ILE A 20 9.64 -1.43 0.16
CA ILE A 20 10.89 -0.68 0.08
C ILE A 20 11.55 -0.61 1.45
N SER A 21 12.71 -1.26 1.59
CA SER A 21 13.44 -1.17 2.87
C SER A 21 13.94 0.25 3.13
N PRO A 22 14.07 0.65 4.42
CA PRO A 22 14.59 1.96 4.78
C PRO A 22 15.95 2.27 4.15
N GLU A 23 16.83 1.26 4.09
CA GLU A 23 18.18 1.39 3.51
C GLU A 23 18.10 1.71 2.01
N HIS A 24 17.18 1.08 1.28
CA HIS A 24 16.96 1.37 -0.13
C HIS A 24 16.34 2.74 -0.34
N PHE A 25 15.31 3.08 0.43
CA PHE A 25 14.65 4.38 0.32
C PHE A 25 15.63 5.53 0.49
N PHE A 26 16.59 5.44 1.42
CA PHE A 26 17.56 6.52 1.68
C PHE A 26 18.79 6.50 0.78
N LYS A 27 18.98 5.51 -0.10
CA LYS A 27 20.04 5.58 -1.12
C LYS A 27 19.86 6.81 -2.01
N TYR A 28 20.96 7.50 -2.30
CA TYR A 28 20.92 8.68 -3.18
C TYR A 28 20.40 8.35 -4.58
N THR A 29 20.72 7.16 -5.09
CA THR A 29 20.35 6.71 -6.45
C THR A 29 18.98 6.07 -6.52
N PHE A 30 18.26 5.87 -5.41
CA PHE A 30 17.04 5.05 -5.33
C PHE A 30 15.99 5.39 -6.40
N VAL A 31 15.64 6.67 -6.53
CA VAL A 31 14.59 7.09 -7.48
C VAL A 31 15.03 6.84 -8.93
N LYS A 32 16.31 7.09 -9.22
CA LYS A 32 16.89 6.82 -10.54
C LYS A 32 16.97 5.33 -10.84
N ASP A 33 17.38 4.53 -9.85
CA ASP A 33 17.53 3.08 -10.02
C ASP A 33 16.18 2.42 -10.35
N ILE A 34 15.10 2.79 -9.64
CA ILE A 34 13.77 2.22 -9.89
C ILE A 34 13.19 2.72 -11.23
N GLU A 35 13.44 3.97 -11.62
CA GLU A 35 13.04 4.51 -12.91
C GLU A 35 13.72 3.77 -14.07
N VAL A 36 15.05 3.58 -13.97
CA VAL A 36 15.83 2.82 -14.96
C VAL A 36 15.31 1.39 -15.05
N PHE A 37 15.07 0.74 -13.91
CA PHE A 37 14.49 -0.61 -13.87
C PHE A 37 13.16 -0.67 -14.62
N CYS A 38 12.22 0.24 -14.33
CA CYS A 38 10.93 0.26 -15.03
C CYS A 38 11.11 0.45 -16.54
N LYS A 39 12.03 1.33 -16.97
CA LYS A 39 12.32 1.58 -18.38
C LYS A 39 12.92 0.36 -19.06
N ASP A 40 13.93 -0.28 -18.47
CA ASP A 40 14.61 -1.45 -19.03
C ASP A 40 13.66 -2.64 -19.23
N PHE A 41 12.69 -2.78 -18.35
CA PHE A 41 11.66 -3.82 -18.43
C PHE A 41 10.35 -3.38 -19.08
N SER A 42 10.27 -2.15 -19.63
CA SER A 42 9.06 -1.59 -20.24
C SER A 42 7.82 -1.69 -19.33
N ILE A 43 8.00 -1.38 -18.04
CA ILE A 43 6.94 -1.37 -17.04
C ILE A 43 6.43 0.06 -16.89
N ASP A 44 5.11 0.26 -16.97
CA ASP A 44 4.49 1.55 -16.64
C ASP A 44 4.61 1.80 -15.14
N THR A 45 5.17 2.94 -14.74
CA THR A 45 5.32 3.32 -13.34
C THR A 45 4.00 3.38 -12.58
N LYS A 46 2.89 3.65 -13.28
CA LYS A 46 1.53 3.64 -12.71
C LYS A 46 1.06 2.26 -12.26
N GLN A 47 1.71 1.20 -12.74
CA GLN A 47 1.45 -0.17 -12.30
C GLN A 47 2.21 -0.54 -11.03
N ILE A 48 3.11 0.34 -10.56
CA ILE A 48 3.93 0.12 -9.36
C ILE A 48 3.40 0.96 -8.22
N GLU A 49 3.11 0.29 -7.11
CA GLU A 49 2.89 0.90 -5.82
C GLU A 49 4.09 0.61 -4.92
N LEU A 50 4.68 1.65 -4.35
CA LEU A 50 5.83 1.53 -3.44
C LEU A 50 5.32 1.57 -2.00
N GLU A 51 5.50 0.49 -1.27
CA GLU A 51 5.13 0.39 0.14
C GLU A 51 6.32 0.80 1.00
N ILE A 52 6.17 1.87 1.76
CA ILE A 52 7.23 2.47 2.56
C ILE A 52 6.75 2.58 4.00
N LEU A 53 7.54 2.04 4.93
CA LEU A 53 7.23 2.09 6.35
C LEU A 53 7.07 3.53 6.84
N GLU A 54 5.96 3.82 7.54
CA GLU A 54 5.70 5.12 8.15
C GLU A 54 6.89 5.61 8.99
N THR A 55 7.40 4.74 9.88
CA THR A 55 8.51 5.07 10.78
C THR A 55 9.79 5.46 10.05
N SER A 56 9.98 4.97 8.83
CA SER A 56 11.17 5.27 8.01
C SER A 56 11.14 6.69 7.47
N ILE A 57 10.02 7.12 6.89
CA ILE A 57 9.92 8.45 6.31
C ILE A 57 9.97 9.57 7.36
N MET A 58 9.58 9.26 8.61
CA MET A 58 9.60 10.24 9.70
C MET A 58 11.01 10.55 10.23
N LYS A 59 11.98 9.65 10.03
CA LYS A 59 13.37 9.84 10.51
C LYS A 59 14.05 11.06 9.88
N ASN A 60 13.76 11.36 8.63
CA ASN A 60 14.29 12.52 7.92
C ASN A 60 13.22 13.08 6.96
N SER A 61 12.30 13.84 7.52
CA SER A 61 11.10 14.30 6.83
C SER A 61 11.36 15.16 5.59
N GLU A 62 12.43 15.96 5.58
CA GLU A 62 12.78 16.80 4.44
C GLU A 62 13.29 15.98 3.25
N ILE A 63 14.24 15.08 3.50
CA ILE A 63 14.75 14.16 2.47
C ILE A 63 13.60 13.27 1.95
N SER A 64 12.78 12.75 2.87
CA SER A 64 11.62 11.91 2.52
C SER A 64 10.65 12.67 1.63
N LYS A 65 10.30 13.90 2.00
CA LYS A 65 9.41 14.74 1.20
C LYS A 65 9.91 14.91 -0.23
N ASN A 66 11.18 15.28 -0.40
CA ASN A 66 11.76 15.50 -1.74
C ASN A 66 11.72 14.23 -2.58
N LYS A 67 12.04 13.07 -2.00
CA LYS A 67 11.96 11.77 -2.70
C LYS A 67 10.54 11.36 -3.05
N LEU A 68 9.59 11.53 -2.13
CA LEU A 68 8.18 11.25 -2.38
C LEU A 68 7.62 12.16 -3.49
N ASP A 69 7.99 13.44 -3.49
CA ASP A 69 7.61 14.39 -4.55
C ASP A 69 8.18 13.95 -5.92
N GLU A 70 9.44 13.50 -5.96
CA GLU A 70 10.09 13.00 -7.19
C GLU A 70 9.45 11.71 -7.70
N LEU A 71 9.21 10.72 -6.83
CA LEU A 71 8.53 9.46 -7.18
C LEU A 71 7.13 9.72 -7.72
N HIS A 72 6.36 10.57 -7.04
CA HIS A 72 5.02 10.94 -7.47
C HIS A 72 5.04 11.62 -8.86
N ALA A 73 6.00 12.54 -9.10
CA ALA A 73 6.15 13.21 -10.40
C ALA A 73 6.48 12.22 -11.54
N LYS A 74 7.11 11.08 -11.23
CA LYS A 74 7.40 9.99 -12.18
C LYS A 74 6.23 8.99 -12.35
N GLY A 75 5.12 9.20 -11.63
CA GLY A 75 3.90 8.41 -11.78
C GLY A 75 3.80 7.18 -10.87
N PHE A 76 4.74 6.98 -9.95
CA PHE A 76 4.62 5.91 -8.95
C PHE A 76 3.48 6.21 -7.96
N GLU A 77 2.71 5.19 -7.57
CA GLU A 77 1.85 5.27 -6.40
C GLU A 77 2.66 4.92 -5.14
N ILE A 78 2.33 5.59 -4.04
CA ILE A 78 3.05 5.45 -2.78
C ILE A 78 2.04 5.10 -1.69
N ALA A 79 2.28 3.99 -1.00
CA ALA A 79 1.53 3.56 0.17
C ALA A 79 2.40 3.70 1.43
N LEU A 80 1.84 4.24 2.49
CA LEU A 80 2.45 4.21 3.81
C LEU A 80 2.06 2.92 4.51
N ASP A 81 3.06 2.11 4.81
CA ASP A 81 2.91 0.81 5.45
C ASP A 81 3.03 0.90 6.97
N ASP A 82 2.41 -0.07 7.68
CA ASP A 82 2.33 -0.16 9.15
C ASP A 82 1.78 1.12 9.80
N PHE A 83 0.81 1.79 9.15
CA PHE A 83 0.32 3.08 9.62
C PHE A 83 -0.44 2.95 10.94
N GLY A 84 -0.06 3.83 11.90
CA GLY A 84 -0.64 3.87 13.23
C GLY A 84 0.21 3.21 14.31
N THR A 85 1.27 2.46 13.95
CA THR A 85 2.19 1.83 14.93
C THR A 85 3.26 2.80 15.44
N GLY A 86 3.44 3.94 14.73
CA GLY A 86 4.45 4.95 15.05
C GLY A 86 3.88 6.22 15.68
N TYR A 87 4.74 7.17 15.97
CA TYR A 87 4.36 8.52 16.38
C TYR A 87 4.02 9.37 15.15
N SER A 88 2.88 9.10 14.52
CA SER A 88 2.41 9.86 13.36
C SER A 88 2.22 11.34 13.70
N SER A 89 3.05 12.20 13.18
CA SER A 89 2.73 13.62 13.18
C SER A 89 1.86 13.94 11.96
N LEU A 90 0.59 14.25 12.19
CA LEU A 90 -0.37 14.66 11.14
C LEU A 90 0.18 15.81 10.28
N SER A 91 1.09 16.62 10.83
CA SER A 91 1.73 17.73 10.12
C SER A 91 2.60 17.25 8.95
N TYR A 92 3.23 16.08 9.06
CA TYR A 92 4.03 15.52 7.97
C TYR A 92 3.15 14.89 6.89
N LEU A 93 2.10 14.15 7.29
CA LEU A 93 1.19 13.53 6.33
C LEU A 93 0.58 14.56 5.37
N LYS A 94 0.23 15.75 5.87
CA LYS A 94 -0.26 16.86 5.05
C LYS A 94 0.73 17.27 3.95
N ASN A 95 2.02 17.10 4.18
CA ASN A 95 3.09 17.58 3.28
C ASN A 95 3.65 16.49 2.37
N PHE A 96 3.30 15.22 2.59
CA PHE A 96 3.79 14.11 1.80
C PHE A 96 2.83 13.78 0.66
N LYS A 97 3.35 13.61 -0.54
CA LYS A 97 2.60 13.11 -1.69
C LYS A 97 2.54 11.60 -1.64
N VAL A 98 1.57 11.10 -0.90
CA VAL A 98 1.25 9.67 -0.80
C VAL A 98 -0.15 9.41 -1.33
N ASN A 99 -0.46 8.18 -1.69
CA ASN A 99 -1.72 7.80 -2.32
C ASN A 99 -2.59 6.94 -1.40
N LYS A 100 -1.96 6.21 -0.46
CA LYS A 100 -2.63 5.20 0.35
C LYS A 100 -2.04 5.12 1.76
N LEU A 101 -2.90 4.83 2.73
CA LEU A 101 -2.52 4.39 4.07
C LEU A 101 -2.88 2.91 4.22
N LYS A 102 -1.95 2.09 4.71
CA LYS A 102 -2.18 0.67 5.03
C LYS A 102 -2.27 0.54 6.54
N ILE A 103 -3.42 0.10 7.03
CA ILE A 103 -3.66 -0.14 8.47
C ILE A 103 -2.96 -1.43 8.85
N ASP A 104 -2.04 -1.36 9.79
CA ASP A 104 -1.28 -2.53 10.25
C ASP A 104 -2.18 -3.64 10.79
N GLN A 105 -1.81 -4.88 10.51
CA GLN A 105 -2.56 -6.08 10.90
C GLN A 105 -2.77 -6.20 12.41
N SER A 106 -1.90 -5.62 13.25
CA SER A 106 -2.05 -5.69 14.71
C SER A 106 -3.35 -5.02 15.19
N PHE A 107 -3.80 -3.97 14.49
CA PHE A 107 -5.08 -3.32 14.80
C PHE A 107 -6.28 -4.05 14.20
N ILE A 108 -6.09 -4.85 13.16
CA ILE A 108 -7.18 -5.58 12.50
C ILE A 108 -7.48 -6.90 13.22
N ARG A 109 -6.45 -7.54 13.76
CA ARG A 109 -6.58 -8.87 14.39
C ARG A 109 -7.62 -8.92 15.50
N ASP A 110 -7.62 -7.92 16.38
CA ASP A 110 -8.43 -7.94 17.60
C ASP A 110 -9.58 -6.89 17.58
N PHE A 111 -9.74 -6.10 16.48
CA PHE A 111 -10.69 -4.97 16.45
C PHE A 111 -12.18 -5.33 16.48
N LEU A 112 -12.52 -6.60 16.37
CA LEU A 112 -13.89 -7.07 16.61
C LEU A 112 -14.25 -7.03 18.09
N GLU A 113 -13.27 -7.29 18.96
CA GLU A 113 -13.43 -7.44 20.41
C GLU A 113 -12.83 -6.25 21.17
N ASP A 114 -11.74 -5.64 20.66
CA ASP A 114 -11.09 -4.48 21.28
C ASP A 114 -11.63 -3.16 20.73
N ASN A 115 -12.28 -2.39 21.61
CA ASN A 115 -12.80 -1.07 21.24
C ASN A 115 -11.70 -0.03 20.96
N ASN A 116 -10.49 -0.20 21.52
CA ASN A 116 -9.37 0.72 21.24
C ASN A 116 -8.85 0.51 19.82
N ASP A 117 -8.64 -0.75 19.41
CA ASP A 117 -8.21 -1.08 18.05
C ASP A 117 -9.25 -0.62 17.04
N LYS A 118 -10.53 -0.85 17.31
CA LYS A 118 -11.62 -0.35 16.49
C LYS A 118 -11.61 1.17 16.37
N ALA A 119 -11.35 1.88 17.47
CA ALA A 119 -11.25 3.35 17.45
C ALA A 119 -10.05 3.83 16.64
N ILE A 120 -8.91 3.14 16.73
CA ILE A 120 -7.71 3.43 15.93
C ILE A 120 -8.01 3.21 14.43
N VAL A 121 -8.57 2.06 14.06
CA VAL A 121 -8.96 1.76 12.67
C VAL A 121 -9.88 2.85 12.14
N GLN A 122 -10.92 3.24 12.88
CA GLN A 122 -11.84 4.31 12.48
C GLN A 122 -11.14 5.66 12.35
N ALA A 123 -10.20 5.97 13.24
CA ALA A 123 -9.43 7.22 13.17
C ALA A 123 -8.56 7.27 11.91
N VAL A 124 -7.88 6.18 11.55
CA VAL A 124 -7.06 6.10 10.33
C VAL A 124 -7.92 6.23 9.07
N ILE A 125 -9.10 5.58 9.03
CA ILE A 125 -10.05 5.70 7.92
C ILE A 125 -10.52 7.15 7.76
N ASN A 126 -10.89 7.81 8.85
CA ASN A 126 -11.30 9.22 8.81
C ASN A 126 -10.16 10.14 8.37
N LEU A 127 -8.93 9.86 8.82
CA LEU A 127 -7.75 10.60 8.41
C LEU A 127 -7.50 10.47 6.91
N ALA A 128 -7.56 9.26 6.37
CA ALA A 128 -7.42 9.01 4.94
C ALA A 128 -8.44 9.82 4.12
N LYS A 129 -9.71 9.86 4.57
CA LYS A 129 -10.76 10.67 3.95
C LYS A 129 -10.43 12.16 3.96
N ILE A 130 -9.98 12.70 5.09
CA ILE A 130 -9.62 14.13 5.22
C ILE A 130 -8.52 14.53 4.24
N PHE A 131 -7.53 13.64 4.03
CA PHE A 131 -6.42 13.89 3.11
C PHE A 131 -6.67 13.38 1.67
N ASN A 132 -7.87 12.87 1.38
CA ASN A 132 -8.23 12.28 0.08
C ASN A 132 -7.27 11.15 -0.34
N LEU A 133 -6.91 10.29 0.62
CA LEU A 133 -6.08 9.12 0.44
C LEU A 133 -6.94 7.85 0.40
N LYS A 134 -6.48 6.83 -0.31
CA LYS A 134 -7.02 5.48 -0.17
C LYS A 134 -6.64 4.93 1.20
N VAL A 135 -7.46 4.02 1.74
CA VAL A 135 -7.14 3.26 2.95
C VAL A 135 -7.30 1.78 2.68
N GLN A 136 -6.34 0.98 3.12
CA GLN A 136 -6.32 -0.47 2.98
C GLN A 136 -6.08 -1.12 4.34
N ALA A 137 -6.90 -2.10 4.71
CA ALA A 137 -6.71 -2.90 5.91
C ALA A 137 -5.85 -4.13 5.59
N GLU A 138 -4.92 -4.46 6.48
CA GLU A 138 -4.09 -5.65 6.38
C GLU A 138 -4.48 -6.72 7.40
N GLY A 139 -4.12 -7.98 7.11
CA GLY A 139 -4.39 -9.08 8.04
C GLY A 139 -5.86 -9.45 8.18
N VAL A 140 -6.67 -9.21 7.15
CA VAL A 140 -8.09 -9.63 7.15
C VAL A 140 -8.16 -11.15 7.01
N GLU A 141 -8.68 -11.83 8.04
CA GLU A 141 -8.73 -13.28 8.09
C GLU A 141 -10.16 -13.85 8.12
N THR A 142 -11.16 -13.03 8.44
CA THR A 142 -12.55 -13.49 8.59
C THR A 142 -13.55 -12.62 7.82
N LEU A 143 -14.71 -13.19 7.54
CA LEU A 143 -15.84 -12.46 6.95
C LEU A 143 -16.34 -11.34 7.88
N GLU A 144 -16.24 -11.54 9.19
CA GLU A 144 -16.62 -10.55 10.19
C GLU A 144 -15.72 -9.32 10.14
N HIS A 145 -14.38 -9.52 9.94
CA HIS A 145 -13.45 -8.43 9.69
C HIS A 145 -13.86 -7.62 8.46
N GLU A 146 -14.10 -8.30 7.33
CA GLU A 146 -14.52 -7.64 6.09
C GLU A 146 -15.81 -6.83 6.27
N LYS A 147 -16.84 -7.43 6.87
CA LYS A 147 -18.13 -6.75 7.12
C LYS A 147 -17.98 -5.50 7.99
N LEU A 148 -17.14 -5.56 9.03
CA LEU A 148 -16.93 -4.41 9.89
C LEU A 148 -16.13 -3.32 9.17
N LEU A 149 -15.09 -3.67 8.41
CA LEU A 149 -14.34 -2.72 7.59
C LEU A 149 -15.24 -2.00 6.58
N HIS A 150 -16.13 -2.74 5.91
CA HIS A 150 -17.12 -2.14 5.01
C HIS A 150 -18.05 -1.14 5.72
N LYS A 151 -18.53 -1.46 6.94
CA LYS A 151 -19.35 -0.53 7.74
C LYS A 151 -18.59 0.74 8.12
N LEU A 152 -17.27 0.63 8.28
CA LEU A 152 -16.39 1.75 8.59
C LEU A 152 -15.96 2.52 7.34
N ASP A 153 -16.42 2.10 6.14
CA ASP A 153 -16.09 2.69 4.84
C ASP A 153 -14.61 2.47 4.42
N CYS A 154 -14.06 1.31 4.78
CA CYS A 154 -12.81 0.79 4.27
C CYS A 154 -13.09 -0.32 3.24
N HIS A 155 -12.78 -0.04 1.97
CA HIS A 155 -13.14 -0.90 0.83
C HIS A 155 -11.93 -1.62 0.21
N LEU A 156 -10.72 -1.33 0.66
CA LEU A 156 -9.53 -2.05 0.26
C LEU A 156 -9.04 -2.88 1.43
N ALA A 157 -8.78 -4.15 1.17
CA ALA A 157 -8.33 -5.07 2.22
C ALA A 157 -7.41 -6.14 1.64
N GLN A 158 -6.50 -6.62 2.49
CA GLN A 158 -5.57 -7.69 2.20
C GLN A 158 -5.52 -8.65 3.38
N GLY A 159 -5.46 -9.96 3.09
CA GLY A 159 -5.32 -10.96 4.14
C GLY A 159 -5.72 -12.36 3.69
N TYR A 160 -5.55 -13.32 4.58
CA TYR A 160 -5.78 -14.74 4.30
C TYR A 160 -7.24 -15.09 4.05
N PHE A 161 -8.17 -14.21 4.42
CA PHE A 161 -9.57 -14.35 4.03
C PHE A 161 -9.76 -14.36 2.52
N TYR A 162 -9.00 -13.57 1.78
CA TYR A 162 -9.09 -13.51 0.32
C TYR A 162 -8.24 -14.58 -0.34
N ASN A 163 -6.95 -14.61 0.00
CA ASN A 163 -6.04 -15.66 -0.43
C ASN A 163 -4.71 -15.59 0.34
N LYS A 164 -4.04 -16.73 0.49
CA LYS A 164 -2.65 -16.77 0.96
C LYS A 164 -1.70 -16.45 -0.20
N PRO A 165 -0.47 -15.99 0.08
CA PRO A 165 0.54 -15.83 -0.96
C PRO A 165 0.72 -17.12 -1.77
N VAL A 166 0.72 -17.01 -3.08
CA VAL A 166 0.87 -18.14 -4.00
C VAL A 166 1.93 -17.85 -5.05
N PRO A 167 2.58 -18.86 -5.63
CA PRO A 167 3.47 -18.70 -6.77
C PRO A 167 2.77 -18.05 -7.97
N LEU A 168 3.53 -17.37 -8.82
CA LEU A 168 3.00 -16.62 -9.99
C LEU A 168 2.05 -17.44 -10.86
N ASN A 169 2.36 -18.72 -11.14
CA ASN A 169 1.51 -19.55 -11.99
C ASN A 169 0.11 -19.74 -11.38
N ASN A 170 0.04 -20.01 -10.06
CA ASN A 170 -1.22 -20.17 -9.34
C ASN A 170 -2.00 -18.85 -9.28
N PHE A 171 -1.28 -17.72 -9.10
CA PHE A 171 -1.88 -16.39 -9.15
C PHE A 171 -2.54 -16.13 -10.51
N LEU A 172 -1.87 -16.47 -11.61
CA LEU A 172 -2.40 -16.31 -12.96
C LEU A 172 -3.67 -17.16 -13.22
N GLU A 173 -3.79 -18.31 -12.58
CA GLU A 173 -5.03 -19.13 -12.63
C GLU A 173 -6.17 -18.45 -11.86
N LEU A 174 -5.90 -18.00 -10.62
CA LEU A 174 -6.90 -17.31 -9.77
C LEU A 174 -7.52 -16.08 -10.43
N ILE A 175 -6.73 -15.31 -11.20
CA ILE A 175 -7.24 -14.11 -11.85
C ILE A 175 -7.93 -14.35 -13.18
N LYS A 176 -7.72 -15.50 -13.84
CA LYS A 176 -8.48 -15.90 -15.03
C LYS A 176 -9.94 -16.21 -14.69
N ASP A 177 -10.16 -16.97 -13.62
CA ASP A 177 -11.48 -17.38 -13.18
C ASP A 177 -12.38 -16.20 -12.74
N LYS A 178 -11.78 -15.04 -12.42
CA LYS A 178 -12.53 -13.83 -12.04
C LYS A 178 -12.92 -12.94 -13.24
N ASN A 179 -12.44 -13.24 -14.44
CA ASN A 179 -12.69 -12.46 -15.66
C ASN A 179 -13.61 -13.18 -16.66
N GLU A 180 -14.14 -14.35 -16.31
CA GLU A 180 -15.24 -15.05 -16.98
C GLU A 180 -16.57 -14.78 -16.26
#